data_ba0a7ffbd6b245cc9ce8471485fac025
#
_entry.id   ba0a7ffbd6b245cc9ce8471485fac025
#
_cell.length_a   1.000
_cell.length_b   1.000
_cell.length_c   1.000
_cell.angle_alpha   90.00
_cell.angle_beta   90.00
_cell.angle_gamma   90.00
#
_symmetry.space_group_name_H-M   'P 1'
#
loop_
_entity.id
_entity.type
_entity.pdbx_description
1 polymer ?
#
loop_
_entity_poly.entity_id
_entity_poly.type
_entity_poly.pdbx_seq_one_letter_code
_entity_poly.pdbx_strand_id
1 'polypeptide(L)'
;MTGGIVHDKNPRTPAAVIHPDIRGTRGAGRLPEAALEEAVGLAEAIDLDVRLNAVVTLNKPRPATLLGSGKVEDIGYELKDLDIEIAVVDAELTPGQQRNLEREWHCKVIDRTGLILEIFGARARTREGRLQVELAALNYQKSRLVRSWTHLERQRGGVGFMGGPGERQIESDRRMIAEKITRLEKELRGVSRTRTLHRDSRRKVPFPTVALVGYTNAGKSSLLNRLTKAGVL
;
A
#
# COMPACT_ATOMS: atom_id res chain seq x y z
N MET A 1 -20.74 -36.64 19.22
CA MET A 1 -20.68 -35.19 19.57
C MET A 1 -19.45 -34.59 18.93
N THR A 2 -19.62 -34.07 17.73
CA THR A 2 -18.55 -33.45 16.93
C THR A 2 -18.60 -31.94 17.17
N GLY A 3 -17.72 -31.45 18.06
CA GLY A 3 -17.52 -30.04 18.29
C GLY A 3 -16.83 -29.40 17.09
N GLY A 4 -17.61 -28.72 16.26
CA GLY A 4 -17.05 -27.88 15.20
C GLY A 4 -16.27 -26.72 15.84
N ILE A 5 -14.99 -26.60 15.49
CA ILE A 5 -14.16 -25.45 15.82
C ILE A 5 -14.74 -24.27 15.04
N VAL A 6 -15.47 -23.41 15.75
CA VAL A 6 -15.87 -22.10 15.23
C VAL A 6 -14.57 -21.31 15.10
N HIS A 7 -14.08 -21.12 13.88
CA HIS A 7 -13.08 -20.09 13.59
C HIS A 7 -13.74 -18.76 13.91
N ASP A 8 -13.37 -18.20 15.04
CA ASP A 8 -13.65 -16.82 15.43
C ASP A 8 -12.96 -15.92 14.39
N LYS A 9 -13.70 -15.55 13.37
CA LYS A 9 -13.23 -14.55 12.40
C LYS A 9 -13.23 -13.24 13.14
N ASN A 10 -12.04 -12.75 13.45
CA ASN A 10 -11.84 -11.36 13.89
C ASN A 10 -12.72 -10.46 12.99
N PRO A 11 -13.56 -9.60 13.55
CA PRO A 11 -14.43 -8.75 12.72
C PRO A 11 -13.58 -7.99 11.72
N ARG A 12 -13.98 -8.01 10.45
CA ARG A 12 -13.28 -7.27 9.39
C ARG A 12 -13.30 -5.79 9.73
N THR A 13 -12.19 -5.09 9.46
CA THR A 13 -12.07 -3.65 9.73
C THR A 13 -12.96 -2.85 8.77
N PRO A 14 -13.90 -2.01 9.29
CA PRO A 14 -14.75 -1.17 8.46
C PRO A 14 -13.94 -0.19 7.63
N ALA A 15 -14.20 -0.18 6.32
CA ALA A 15 -13.41 0.62 5.39
C ALA A 15 -14.28 1.38 4.37
N ALA A 16 -13.72 2.45 3.84
CA ALA A 16 -14.25 3.18 2.68
C ALA A 16 -13.24 3.16 1.55
N VAL A 17 -13.72 3.15 0.30
CA VAL A 17 -12.87 3.28 -0.90
C VAL A 17 -13.32 4.48 -1.71
N ILE A 18 -12.41 5.41 -1.96
CA ILE A 18 -12.67 6.66 -2.66
C ILE A 18 -11.78 6.72 -3.90
N HIS A 19 -12.41 6.77 -5.08
CA HIS A 19 -11.70 6.92 -6.36
C HIS A 19 -11.80 8.37 -6.86
N PRO A 20 -10.68 9.13 -6.90
CA PRO A 20 -10.66 10.46 -7.50
C PRO A 20 -10.60 10.39 -9.03
N ASP A 21 -11.67 10.79 -9.72
CA ASP A 21 -11.70 10.94 -11.19
C ASP A 21 -11.26 12.35 -11.58
N ILE A 22 -10.02 12.51 -12.04
CA ILE A 22 -9.45 13.81 -12.42
C ILE A 22 -9.77 14.07 -13.91
N ARG A 23 -10.62 15.08 -14.16
CA ARG A 23 -10.94 15.51 -15.54
C ARG A 23 -9.67 15.97 -16.26
N GLY A 24 -9.45 15.46 -17.47
CA GLY A 24 -8.28 15.79 -18.29
C GLY A 24 -7.10 14.85 -18.19
N THR A 25 -7.05 13.96 -17.22
CA THR A 25 -6.05 12.86 -17.15
C THR A 25 -6.59 11.54 -17.69
N ARG A 26 -7.76 11.55 -18.28
CA ARG A 26 -8.33 10.36 -18.95
C ARG A 26 -7.44 9.92 -20.10
N GLY A 27 -6.34 9.25 -19.78
CA GLY A 27 -5.64 8.39 -20.71
C GLY A 27 -6.60 7.30 -21.15
N ALA A 28 -6.64 7.01 -22.46
CA ALA A 28 -7.54 6.07 -23.08
C ALA A 28 -7.77 4.80 -22.24
N GLY A 29 -8.95 4.64 -21.64
CA GLY A 29 -9.44 3.32 -21.47
C GLY A 29 -10.17 2.87 -20.22
N ARG A 30 -10.12 3.50 -19.06
CA ARG A 30 -10.88 2.98 -17.90
C ARG A 30 -12.01 3.91 -17.51
N LEU A 31 -13.20 3.34 -17.35
CA LEU A 31 -14.32 4.04 -16.71
C LEU A 31 -14.01 4.20 -15.22
N PRO A 32 -14.34 5.35 -14.60
CA PRO A 32 -14.11 5.60 -13.17
C PRO A 32 -14.76 4.54 -12.27
N GLU A 33 -15.91 4.04 -12.67
CA GLU A 33 -16.65 2.99 -11.96
C GLU A 33 -15.86 1.67 -11.96
N ALA A 34 -15.27 1.29 -13.09
CA ALA A 34 -14.45 0.07 -13.19
C ALA A 34 -13.14 0.20 -12.39
N ALA A 35 -12.58 1.41 -12.28
CA ALA A 35 -11.43 1.67 -11.44
C ALA A 35 -11.77 1.59 -9.94
N LEU A 36 -12.95 2.11 -9.56
CA LEU A 36 -13.47 1.98 -8.20
C LEU A 36 -13.73 0.52 -7.83
N GLU A 37 -14.36 -0.25 -8.71
CA GLU A 37 -14.62 -1.68 -8.50
C GLU A 37 -13.31 -2.48 -8.30
N GLU A 38 -12.27 -2.19 -9.09
CA GLU A 38 -10.94 -2.77 -8.87
C GLU A 38 -10.39 -2.41 -7.50
N ALA A 39 -10.48 -1.13 -7.10
CA ALA A 39 -9.96 -0.66 -5.83
C ALA A 39 -10.70 -1.29 -4.63
N VAL A 40 -12.01 -1.48 -4.74
CA VAL A 40 -12.82 -2.22 -3.77
C VAL A 40 -12.35 -3.67 -3.66
N GLY A 41 -12.18 -4.37 -4.78
CA GLY A 41 -11.67 -5.74 -4.77
C GLY A 41 -10.25 -5.86 -4.20
N LEU A 42 -9.40 -4.85 -4.37
CA LEU A 42 -8.08 -4.79 -3.73
C LEU A 42 -8.17 -4.60 -2.21
N ALA A 43 -9.08 -3.76 -1.73
CA ALA A 43 -9.31 -3.54 -0.31
C ALA A 43 -9.87 -4.80 0.38
N GLU A 44 -10.83 -5.48 -0.25
CA GLU A 44 -11.39 -6.74 0.24
C GLU A 44 -10.34 -7.88 0.28
N ALA A 45 -9.35 -7.83 -0.61
CA ALA A 45 -8.26 -8.83 -0.66
C ALA A 45 -7.32 -8.81 0.56
N ILE A 46 -7.42 -7.78 1.41
CA ILE A 46 -6.72 -7.66 2.71
C ILE A 46 -7.70 -7.64 3.89
N ASP A 47 -8.85 -8.31 3.72
CA ASP A 47 -9.88 -8.49 4.75
C ASP A 47 -10.50 -7.18 5.28
N LEU A 48 -10.56 -6.11 4.47
CA LEU A 48 -11.34 -4.93 4.79
C LEU A 48 -12.84 -5.15 4.49
N ASP A 49 -13.70 -4.59 5.35
CA ASP A 49 -15.16 -4.56 5.18
C ASP A 49 -15.55 -3.22 4.53
N VAL A 50 -15.65 -3.20 3.19
CA VAL A 50 -15.93 -1.98 2.45
C VAL A 50 -17.41 -1.60 2.56
N ARG A 51 -17.73 -0.64 3.43
CA ARG A 51 -19.10 -0.14 3.69
C ARG A 51 -19.47 1.07 2.83
N LEU A 52 -18.46 1.82 2.39
CA LEU A 52 -18.65 3.00 1.54
C LEU A 52 -17.70 2.92 0.35
N ASN A 53 -18.22 3.16 -0.84
CA ASN A 53 -17.41 3.36 -2.03
C ASN A 53 -17.96 4.55 -2.85
N ALA A 54 -17.06 5.40 -3.35
CA ALA A 54 -17.45 6.59 -4.09
C ALA A 54 -16.44 7.00 -5.17
N VAL A 55 -16.96 7.40 -6.33
CA VAL A 55 -16.21 8.14 -7.34
C VAL A 55 -16.35 9.64 -7.05
N VAL A 56 -15.22 10.34 -6.92
CA VAL A 56 -15.19 11.78 -6.71
C VAL A 56 -14.61 12.46 -7.93
N THR A 57 -15.44 13.08 -8.76
CA THR A 57 -14.98 13.83 -9.93
C THR A 57 -14.30 15.12 -9.53
N LEU A 58 -13.07 15.32 -9.99
CA LEU A 58 -12.25 16.49 -9.71
C LEU A 58 -11.96 17.28 -11.01
N ASN A 59 -12.24 18.58 -11.00
CA ASN A 59 -11.79 19.46 -12.07
C ASN A 59 -10.28 19.77 -11.94
N LYS A 60 -9.81 19.97 -10.70
CA LYS A 60 -8.41 20.24 -10.38
C LYS A 60 -8.08 19.68 -9.00
N PRO A 61 -7.00 18.88 -8.86
CA PRO A 61 -6.54 18.40 -7.56
C PRO A 61 -6.18 19.55 -6.62
N ARG A 62 -6.59 19.45 -5.36
CA ARG A 62 -6.23 20.43 -4.33
C ARG A 62 -4.90 20.05 -3.68
N PRO A 63 -3.96 21.01 -3.50
CA PRO A 63 -2.67 20.72 -2.87
C PRO A 63 -2.79 20.18 -1.44
N ALA A 64 -3.80 20.64 -0.69
CA ALA A 64 -3.97 20.31 0.72
C ALA A 64 -4.58 18.92 0.97
N THR A 65 -5.55 18.48 0.16
CA THR A 65 -6.36 17.29 0.43
C THR A 65 -6.61 16.41 -0.79
N LEU A 66 -6.08 16.75 -1.96
CA LEU A 66 -6.42 16.19 -3.27
C LEU A 66 -7.87 16.54 -3.67
N LEU A 67 -8.82 16.30 -2.78
CA LEU A 67 -10.25 16.53 -2.94
C LEU A 67 -10.62 17.98 -2.61
N GLY A 68 -11.75 18.47 -3.13
CA GLY A 68 -12.32 19.76 -2.74
C GLY A 68 -12.85 19.75 -1.31
N SER A 69 -12.79 20.89 -0.60
CA SER A 69 -13.16 20.97 0.81
C SER A 69 -14.59 20.49 1.10
N GLY A 70 -15.58 20.88 0.30
CA GLY A 70 -16.96 20.39 0.48
C GLY A 70 -17.06 18.86 0.34
N LYS A 71 -16.34 18.25 -0.62
CA LYS A 71 -16.33 16.79 -0.74
C LYS A 71 -15.61 16.09 0.42
N VAL A 72 -14.56 16.72 0.97
CA VAL A 72 -13.88 16.19 2.17
C VAL A 72 -14.84 16.20 3.36
N GLU A 73 -15.65 17.25 3.50
CA GLU A 73 -16.64 17.38 4.57
C GLU A 73 -17.79 16.38 4.39
N ASP A 74 -18.41 16.32 3.18
CA ASP A 74 -19.49 15.38 2.86
C ASP A 74 -19.07 13.94 3.19
N ILE A 75 -17.90 13.51 2.68
CA ILE A 75 -17.35 12.18 2.92
C ILE A 75 -17.08 11.98 4.42
N GLY A 76 -16.54 12.98 5.11
CA GLY A 76 -16.28 12.91 6.54
C GLY A 76 -17.52 12.59 7.37
N TYR A 77 -18.69 13.14 7.02
CA TYR A 77 -19.95 12.80 7.67
C TYR A 77 -20.33 11.34 7.40
N GLU A 78 -20.25 10.87 6.14
CA GLU A 78 -20.56 9.48 5.79
C GLU A 78 -19.65 8.48 6.49
N LEU A 79 -18.32 8.78 6.55
CA LEU A 79 -17.33 7.93 7.24
C LEU A 79 -17.66 7.79 8.73
N LYS A 80 -18.08 8.88 9.36
CA LYS A 80 -18.45 8.88 10.77
C LYS A 80 -19.73 8.10 11.03
N ASP A 81 -20.76 8.27 10.19
CA ASP A 81 -22.05 7.57 10.34
C ASP A 81 -21.92 6.05 10.18
N LEU A 82 -20.93 5.59 9.40
CA LEU A 82 -20.65 4.18 9.14
C LEU A 82 -19.56 3.60 10.04
N ASP A 83 -19.06 4.36 11.02
CA ASP A 83 -17.96 3.96 11.91
C ASP A 83 -16.74 3.42 11.12
N ILE A 84 -16.33 4.15 10.09
CA ILE A 84 -15.20 3.77 9.24
C ILE A 84 -13.87 4.01 9.95
N GLU A 85 -13.06 2.96 10.06
CA GLU A 85 -11.72 3.03 10.65
C GLU A 85 -10.63 3.32 9.62
N ILE A 86 -10.83 2.87 8.36
CA ILE A 86 -9.84 3.00 7.28
C ILE A 86 -10.50 3.58 6.02
N ALA A 87 -9.97 4.69 5.52
CA ALA A 87 -10.34 5.25 4.22
C ALA A 87 -9.21 5.00 3.21
N VAL A 88 -9.51 4.25 2.16
CA VAL A 88 -8.61 4.01 1.03
C VAL A 88 -8.88 5.05 -0.04
N VAL A 89 -7.87 5.82 -0.40
CA VAL A 89 -7.93 6.75 -1.54
C VAL A 89 -7.18 6.14 -2.71
N ASP A 90 -7.89 5.82 -3.79
CA ASP A 90 -7.33 5.16 -4.99
C ASP A 90 -6.55 6.14 -5.88
N ALA A 91 -5.60 6.83 -5.28
CA ALA A 91 -4.64 7.72 -5.92
C ALA A 91 -3.38 7.81 -5.07
N GLU A 92 -2.30 8.34 -5.65
CA GLU A 92 -1.11 8.67 -4.87
C GLU A 92 -1.35 9.95 -4.08
N LEU A 93 -1.19 9.88 -2.74
CA LEU A 93 -1.30 11.03 -1.85
C LEU A 93 0.09 11.53 -1.45
N THR A 94 0.26 12.85 -1.40
CA THR A 94 1.40 13.42 -0.69
C THR A 94 1.23 13.19 0.83
N PRO A 95 2.31 13.16 1.61
CA PRO A 95 2.22 13.01 3.07
C PRO A 95 1.38 14.11 3.74
N GLY A 96 1.40 15.32 3.18
CA GLY A 96 0.56 16.43 3.65
C GLY A 96 -0.93 16.19 3.39
N GLN A 97 -1.28 15.73 2.20
CA GLN A 97 -2.65 15.38 1.85
C GLN A 97 -3.20 14.28 2.74
N GLN A 98 -2.43 13.21 2.91
CA GLN A 98 -2.83 12.10 3.77
C GLN A 98 -3.11 12.57 5.21
N ARG A 99 -2.18 13.29 5.83
CA ARG A 99 -2.34 13.82 7.18
C ARG A 99 -3.54 14.75 7.31
N ASN A 100 -3.75 15.62 6.30
CA ASN A 100 -4.89 16.53 6.34
C ASN A 100 -6.21 15.76 6.25
N LEU A 101 -6.29 14.73 5.40
CA LEU A 101 -7.46 13.86 5.31
C LEU A 101 -7.68 13.07 6.61
N GLU A 102 -6.63 12.50 7.20
CA GLU A 102 -6.72 11.79 8.49
C GLU A 102 -7.25 12.70 9.61
N ARG A 103 -6.83 13.97 9.60
CA ARG A 103 -7.32 14.95 10.60
C ARG A 103 -8.78 15.31 10.38
N GLU A 104 -9.22 15.50 9.14
CA GLU A 104 -10.60 15.87 8.82
C GLU A 104 -11.57 14.68 8.99
N TRP A 105 -11.12 13.49 8.65
CA TRP A 105 -11.96 12.28 8.67
C TRP A 105 -11.88 11.48 9.99
N HIS A 106 -10.92 11.80 10.85
CA HIS A 106 -10.68 11.10 12.13
C HIS A 106 -10.52 9.58 11.98
N CYS A 107 -10.09 9.09 10.82
CA CYS A 107 -9.79 7.70 10.53
C CYS A 107 -8.42 7.57 9.86
N LYS A 108 -7.90 6.35 9.78
CA LYS A 108 -6.65 6.09 9.06
C LYS A 108 -6.88 6.23 7.56
N VAL A 109 -6.00 6.97 6.87
CA VAL A 109 -6.04 7.10 5.42
C VAL A 109 -4.90 6.34 4.78
N ILE A 110 -5.22 5.51 3.78
CA ILE A 110 -4.27 4.73 3.00
C ILE A 110 -4.40 5.13 1.54
N ASP A 111 -3.30 5.43 0.87
CA ASP A 111 -3.30 5.67 -0.56
C ASP A 111 -3.13 4.36 -1.36
N ARG A 112 -3.27 4.42 -2.69
CA ARG A 112 -3.12 3.25 -3.57
C ARG A 112 -1.79 2.52 -3.36
N THR A 113 -0.69 3.25 -3.17
CA THR A 113 0.63 2.64 -2.94
C THR A 113 0.68 1.89 -1.61
N GLY A 114 0.15 2.48 -0.54
CA GLY A 114 0.02 1.84 0.76
C GLY A 114 -0.84 0.57 0.69
N LEU A 115 -2.00 0.63 0.03
CA LEU A 115 -2.87 -0.52 -0.16
C LEU A 115 -2.15 -1.68 -0.88
N ILE A 116 -1.45 -1.40 -1.97
CA ILE A 116 -0.68 -2.40 -2.72
C ILE A 116 0.43 -3.03 -1.85
N LEU A 117 1.11 -2.24 -1.02
CA LEU A 117 2.14 -2.74 -0.11
C LEU A 117 1.55 -3.68 0.96
N GLU A 118 0.38 -3.36 1.51
CA GLU A 118 -0.33 -4.25 2.46
C GLU A 118 -0.72 -5.58 1.80
N ILE A 119 -1.25 -5.54 0.57
CA ILE A 119 -1.60 -6.75 -0.19
C ILE A 119 -0.37 -7.62 -0.43
N PHE A 120 0.75 -7.03 -0.84
CA PHE A 120 1.99 -7.79 -1.03
C PHE A 120 2.54 -8.32 0.29
N GLY A 121 2.41 -7.57 1.39
CA GLY A 121 2.78 -8.00 2.73
C GLY A 121 2.03 -9.26 3.15
N ALA A 122 0.70 -9.26 2.99
CA ALA A 122 -0.16 -10.39 3.31
C ALA A 122 0.12 -11.63 2.43
N ARG A 123 0.52 -11.43 1.17
CA ARG A 123 0.74 -12.50 0.20
C ARG A 123 2.20 -12.99 0.10
N ALA A 124 3.16 -12.31 0.68
CA ALA A 124 4.58 -12.66 0.60
C ALA A 124 4.89 -13.92 1.40
N ARG A 125 4.96 -15.07 0.73
CA ARG A 125 5.23 -16.38 1.35
C ARG A 125 6.73 -16.72 1.43
N THR A 126 7.54 -16.20 0.49
CA THR A 126 8.97 -16.48 0.45
C THR A 126 9.76 -15.50 1.32
N ARG A 127 10.90 -15.93 1.86
CA ARG A 127 11.79 -15.04 2.63
C ARG A 127 12.24 -13.84 1.78
N GLU A 128 12.59 -14.06 0.52
CA GLU A 128 12.97 -13.00 -0.42
C GLU A 128 11.82 -12.01 -0.64
N GLY A 129 10.61 -12.52 -0.91
CA GLY A 129 9.42 -11.68 -1.10
C GLY A 129 9.09 -10.84 0.13
N ARG A 130 9.16 -11.41 1.33
CA ARG A 130 8.95 -10.67 2.58
C ARG A 130 9.97 -9.56 2.77
N LEU A 131 11.26 -9.82 2.54
CA LEU A 131 12.30 -8.80 2.63
C LEU A 131 12.12 -7.69 1.59
N GLN A 132 11.70 -8.03 0.37
CA GLN A 132 11.42 -7.03 -0.69
C GLN A 132 10.25 -6.14 -0.33
N VAL A 133 9.15 -6.71 0.17
CA VAL A 133 7.96 -5.92 0.58
C VAL A 133 8.28 -5.06 1.80
N GLU A 134 8.99 -5.60 2.80
CA GLU A 134 9.41 -4.82 3.98
C GLU A 134 10.33 -3.66 3.57
N LEU A 135 11.26 -3.88 2.65
CA LEU A 135 12.12 -2.83 2.11
C LEU A 135 11.30 -1.74 1.38
N ALA A 136 10.34 -2.13 0.56
CA ALA A 136 9.46 -1.19 -0.14
C ALA A 136 8.59 -0.38 0.85
N ALA A 137 8.03 -1.03 1.87
CA ALA A 137 7.24 -0.38 2.91
C ALA A 137 8.07 0.63 3.73
N LEU A 138 9.30 0.30 4.09
CA LEU A 138 10.20 1.23 4.79
C LEU A 138 10.62 2.42 3.92
N ASN A 139 10.87 2.21 2.63
CA ASN A 139 11.15 3.31 1.70
C ASN A 139 9.94 4.23 1.55
N TYR A 140 8.73 3.67 1.47
CA TYR A 140 7.50 4.43 1.46
C TYR A 140 7.32 5.26 2.75
N GLN A 141 7.50 4.66 3.93
CA GLN A 141 7.48 5.37 5.21
C GLN A 141 8.54 6.48 5.28
N LYS A 142 9.77 6.20 4.86
CA LYS A 142 10.87 7.17 4.80
C LYS A 142 10.52 8.38 3.95
N SER A 143 9.91 8.16 2.78
CA SER A 143 9.48 9.25 1.88
C SER A 143 8.42 10.15 2.53
N ARG A 144 7.58 9.60 3.38
CA ARG A 144 6.53 10.32 4.11
C ARG A 144 7.09 11.13 5.29
N LEU A 145 8.06 10.62 6.01
CA LEU A 145 8.75 11.36 7.07
C LEU A 145 9.52 12.56 6.51
N VAL A 146 10.24 12.42 5.41
CA VAL A 146 11.02 13.52 4.80
C VAL A 146 10.14 14.67 4.33
N ARG A 147 9.02 14.38 3.67
CA ARG A 147 8.11 15.43 3.16
C ARG A 147 7.29 16.10 4.28
N SER A 148 7.09 15.41 5.39
CA SER A 148 6.48 16.00 6.59
C SER A 148 7.33 17.14 7.16
N TRP A 149 8.65 17.05 7.03
CA TRP A 149 9.60 17.98 7.62
C TRP A 149 9.74 19.29 6.82
N THR A 150 9.79 19.22 5.51
CA THR A 150 9.90 20.41 4.66
C THR A 150 8.71 21.36 4.78
N HIS A 151 7.56 20.88 5.19
CA HIS A 151 6.39 21.71 5.47
C HIS A 151 6.47 22.43 6.83
N LEU A 152 7.07 21.80 7.84
CA LEU A 152 7.26 22.41 9.16
C LEU A 152 8.32 23.51 9.13
N GLU A 153 9.40 23.36 8.36
CA GLU A 153 10.41 24.40 8.16
C GLU A 153 9.85 25.65 7.46
N ARG A 154 8.95 25.50 6.50
CA ARG A 154 8.33 26.64 5.81
C ARG A 154 7.33 27.42 6.66
N GLN A 155 6.74 26.81 7.67
CA GLN A 155 5.81 27.48 8.59
C GLN A 155 6.52 28.21 9.75
N ARG A 156 7.77 27.88 10.05
CA ARG A 156 8.59 28.62 11.02
C ARG A 156 9.54 29.54 10.25
N GLY A 157 9.04 30.66 9.79
CA GLY A 157 9.85 31.75 9.31
C GLY A 157 10.79 32.25 10.39
N GLY A 158 12.08 31.99 10.21
CA GLY A 158 13.17 32.73 10.83
C GLY A 158 13.44 32.47 12.32
N VAL A 159 14.70 32.28 12.57
CA VAL A 159 15.45 32.34 13.83
C VAL A 159 15.57 31.05 14.64
N GLY A 160 16.79 30.48 14.59
CA GLY A 160 17.46 29.89 15.75
C GLY A 160 17.50 28.39 15.87
N PHE A 161 18.58 27.90 15.55
CA PHE A 161 19.54 26.90 16.08
C PHE A 161 19.16 26.03 17.29
N MET A 162 17.89 25.76 17.58
CA MET A 162 17.48 24.75 18.56
C MET A 162 16.32 23.94 18.01
N GLY A 163 16.63 22.76 17.44
CA GLY A 163 15.65 21.75 17.11
C GLY A 163 14.83 21.38 18.34
N GLY A 164 13.49 21.56 18.26
CA GLY A 164 12.58 21.20 19.34
C GLY A 164 12.58 19.68 19.59
N PRO A 165 12.02 19.20 20.72
CA PRO A 165 11.99 17.77 21.06
C PRO A 165 11.33 16.91 19.97
N GLY A 166 10.36 17.45 19.21
CA GLY A 166 9.75 16.78 18.07
C GLY A 166 10.69 16.61 16.87
N GLU A 167 11.61 17.53 16.62
CA GLU A 167 12.60 17.42 15.55
C GLU A 167 13.61 16.30 15.84
N ARG A 168 14.07 16.19 17.08
CA ARG A 168 14.97 15.11 17.51
C ARG A 168 14.31 13.73 17.38
N GLN A 169 13.03 13.64 17.67
CA GLN A 169 12.28 12.39 17.55
C GLN A 169 12.19 11.96 16.08
N ILE A 170 11.81 12.86 15.17
CA ILE A 170 11.69 12.57 13.74
C ILE A 170 13.06 12.20 13.13
N GLU A 171 14.13 12.88 13.54
CA GLU A 171 15.49 12.55 13.09
C GLU A 171 15.95 11.20 13.60
N SER A 172 15.61 10.84 14.84
CA SER A 172 15.83 9.51 15.41
C SER A 172 15.08 8.43 14.63
N ASP A 173 13.78 8.65 14.35
CA ASP A 173 12.94 7.72 13.59
C ASP A 173 13.47 7.53 12.17
N ARG A 174 13.92 8.61 11.52
CA ARG A 174 14.54 8.58 10.20
C ARG A 174 15.83 7.77 10.19
N ARG A 175 16.66 7.93 11.21
CA ARG A 175 17.89 7.17 11.38
C ARG A 175 17.59 5.69 11.56
N MET A 176 16.67 5.33 12.45
CA MET A 176 16.25 3.94 12.66
C MET A 176 15.73 3.29 11.38
N ILE A 177 14.89 4.00 10.61
CA ILE A 177 14.40 3.48 9.32
C ILE A 177 15.55 3.31 8.32
N ALA A 178 16.49 4.25 8.24
CA ALA A 178 17.65 4.13 7.34
C ALA A 178 18.54 2.96 7.69
N GLU A 179 18.81 2.72 8.98
CA GLU A 179 19.56 1.57 9.48
C GLU A 179 18.85 0.25 9.15
N LYS A 180 17.52 0.21 9.35
CA LYS A 180 16.71 -0.97 9.01
C LYS A 180 16.73 -1.27 7.51
N ILE A 181 16.63 -0.25 6.66
CA ILE A 181 16.77 -0.38 5.20
C ILE A 181 18.12 -0.98 4.83
N THR A 182 19.22 -0.44 5.37
CA THR A 182 20.58 -0.94 5.10
C THR A 182 20.75 -2.40 5.50
N ARG A 183 20.18 -2.79 6.65
CA ARG A 183 20.20 -4.17 7.12
C ARG A 183 19.42 -5.09 6.17
N LEU A 184 18.19 -4.70 5.77
CA LEU A 184 17.37 -5.50 4.85
C LEU A 184 18.01 -5.66 3.48
N GLU A 185 18.63 -4.61 2.95
CA GLU A 185 19.37 -4.68 1.69
C GLU A 185 20.53 -5.68 1.76
N LYS A 186 21.25 -5.72 2.90
CA LYS A 186 22.32 -6.70 3.12
C LYS A 186 21.76 -8.11 3.17
N GLU A 187 20.66 -8.34 3.89
CA GLU A 187 20.00 -9.65 3.96
C GLU A 187 19.50 -10.09 2.58
N LEU A 188 18.88 -9.20 1.81
CA LEU A 188 18.38 -9.48 0.47
C LEU A 188 19.50 -9.88 -0.50
N ARG A 189 20.65 -9.17 -0.43
CA ARG A 189 21.85 -9.56 -1.20
C ARG A 189 22.34 -10.97 -0.83
N GLY A 190 22.29 -11.35 0.45
CA GLY A 190 22.62 -12.70 0.90
C GLY A 190 21.70 -13.78 0.31
N VAL A 191 20.38 -13.54 0.37
CA VAL A 191 19.37 -14.45 -0.19
C VAL A 191 19.52 -14.59 -1.71
N SER A 192 19.74 -13.48 -2.41
CA SER A 192 19.94 -13.46 -3.86
C SER A 192 21.19 -14.27 -4.26
N ARG A 193 22.32 -14.10 -3.54
CA ARG A 193 23.54 -14.87 -3.76
C ARG A 193 23.31 -16.37 -3.58
N THR A 194 22.65 -16.77 -2.51
CA THR A 194 22.35 -18.19 -2.26
C THR A 194 21.46 -18.76 -3.38
N ARG A 195 20.48 -18.01 -3.84
CA ARG A 195 19.61 -18.40 -4.95
C ARG A 195 20.38 -18.59 -6.25
N THR A 196 21.34 -17.69 -6.53
CA THR A 196 22.22 -17.82 -7.70
C THR A 196 23.04 -19.10 -7.64
N LEU A 197 23.67 -19.41 -6.49
CA LEU A 197 24.43 -20.65 -6.29
C LEU A 197 23.57 -21.90 -6.52
N HIS A 198 22.35 -21.93 -5.99
CA HIS A 198 21.41 -23.03 -6.23
C HIS A 198 20.97 -23.12 -7.70
N ARG A 199 20.83 -21.98 -8.39
CA ARG A 199 20.51 -21.94 -9.81
C ARG A 199 21.64 -22.48 -10.67
N ASP A 200 22.87 -22.11 -10.35
CA ASP A 200 24.07 -22.60 -11.06
C ASP A 200 24.28 -24.11 -10.86
N SER A 201 23.99 -24.61 -9.67
CA SER A 201 23.99 -26.05 -9.40
C SER A 201 22.96 -26.81 -10.25
N ARG A 202 21.74 -26.26 -10.37
CA ARG A 202 20.67 -26.85 -11.22
C ARG A 202 20.97 -26.75 -12.71
N ARG A 203 21.71 -25.74 -13.18
CA ARG A 203 22.13 -25.60 -14.58
C ARG A 203 23.09 -26.70 -15.03
N LYS A 204 23.81 -27.34 -14.10
CA LYS A 204 24.70 -28.47 -14.38
C LYS A 204 23.95 -29.76 -14.74
N VAL A 205 22.65 -29.81 -14.42
CA VAL A 205 21.79 -30.95 -14.75
C VAL A 205 21.05 -30.61 -16.05
N PRO A 206 21.14 -31.41 -17.11
CA PRO A 206 20.65 -31.10 -18.45
C PRO A 206 19.12 -31.29 -18.58
N PHE A 207 18.32 -30.71 -17.67
CA PHE A 207 16.88 -30.71 -17.81
C PHE A 207 16.40 -29.43 -18.54
N PRO A 208 15.50 -29.56 -19.53
CA PRO A 208 14.92 -28.40 -20.19
C PRO A 208 14.12 -27.57 -19.20
N THR A 209 14.38 -26.25 -19.17
CA THR A 209 13.65 -25.30 -18.32
C THR A 209 12.60 -24.58 -19.17
N VAL A 210 11.34 -24.72 -18.80
CA VAL A 210 10.22 -24.04 -19.44
C VAL A 210 9.71 -22.94 -18.50
N ALA A 211 9.56 -21.72 -19.01
CA ALA A 211 9.02 -20.59 -18.26
C ALA A 211 7.65 -20.18 -18.82
N LEU A 212 6.65 -20.08 -17.95
CA LEU A 212 5.35 -19.49 -18.26
C LEU A 212 5.39 -17.98 -18.00
N VAL A 213 5.25 -17.18 -19.04
CA VAL A 213 5.31 -15.72 -18.99
C VAL A 213 3.98 -15.13 -19.43
N GLY A 214 3.59 -14.03 -18.82
CA GLY A 214 2.35 -13.32 -19.17
C GLY A 214 1.90 -12.37 -18.04
N TYR A 215 0.87 -11.55 -18.31
CA TYR A 215 0.31 -10.61 -17.33
C TYR A 215 -0.25 -11.30 -16.09
N THR A 216 -0.43 -10.53 -15.02
CA THR A 216 -1.18 -10.97 -13.83
C THR A 216 -2.57 -11.44 -14.24
N ASN A 217 -3.10 -12.45 -13.57
CA ASN A 217 -4.41 -13.07 -13.86
C ASN A 217 -4.57 -13.72 -15.26
N ALA A 218 -3.51 -13.85 -16.05
CA ALA A 218 -3.52 -14.54 -17.34
C ALA A 218 -3.61 -16.08 -17.25
N GLY A 219 -3.92 -16.64 -16.07
CA GLY A 219 -4.10 -18.08 -15.88
C GLY A 219 -2.78 -18.90 -15.83
N LYS A 220 -1.62 -18.26 -15.66
CA LYS A 220 -0.31 -18.97 -15.61
C LYS A 220 -0.26 -20.02 -14.51
N SER A 221 -0.69 -19.67 -13.30
CA SER A 221 -0.71 -20.61 -12.16
C SER A 221 -1.71 -21.74 -12.39
N SER A 222 -2.87 -21.45 -12.97
CA SER A 222 -3.87 -22.45 -13.31
C SER A 222 -3.35 -23.44 -14.36
N LEU A 223 -2.66 -22.94 -15.39
CA LEU A 223 -2.03 -23.78 -16.40
C LEU A 223 -0.90 -24.64 -15.80
N LEU A 224 -0.01 -24.03 -14.97
CA LEU A 224 1.05 -24.75 -14.27
C LEU A 224 0.49 -25.85 -13.40
N ASN A 225 -0.54 -25.55 -12.60
CA ASN A 225 -1.19 -26.53 -11.72
C ASN A 225 -1.80 -27.68 -12.49
N ARG A 226 -2.42 -27.40 -13.66
CA ARG A 226 -3.00 -28.44 -14.53
C ARG A 226 -1.95 -29.35 -15.15
N LEU A 227 -0.77 -28.81 -15.48
CA LEU A 227 0.33 -29.54 -16.08
C LEU A 227 1.15 -30.35 -15.05
N THR A 228 1.37 -29.78 -13.85
CA THR A 228 2.31 -30.34 -12.86
C THR A 228 1.63 -30.89 -11.61
N LYS A 229 0.36 -30.61 -11.37
CA LYS A 229 -0.38 -30.90 -10.11
C LYS A 229 0.30 -30.31 -8.87
N ALA A 230 1.07 -29.21 -9.03
CA ALA A 230 1.92 -28.64 -7.97
C ALA A 230 1.17 -27.82 -6.92
N GLY A 231 -0.12 -27.51 -7.11
CA GLY A 231 -0.92 -26.71 -6.16
C GLY A 231 -0.38 -25.31 -5.90
N VAL A 232 0.22 -24.67 -6.92
CA VAL A 232 0.75 -23.30 -6.83
C VAL A 232 -0.40 -22.30 -6.97
N LEU A 233 -0.48 -21.34 -6.05
CA LEU A 233 -1.44 -20.22 -6.06
C LEU A 233 -0.92 -19.06 -6.88
#